data_ed57a37ad4291da741133cb9a8ebede4
#
_entry.id   ed57a37ad4291da741133cb9a8ebede4
#
_cell.length_a   1.000
_cell.length_b   1.000
_cell.length_c   1.000
_cell.angle_alpha   90.00
_cell.angle_beta   90.00
_cell.angle_gamma   90.00
#
_symmetry.space_group_name_H-M   'P 1'
#
loop_
_entity.id
_entity.type
_entity.pdbx_description
1 polymer ?
#
loop_
_entity_poly.entity_id
_entity_poly.type
_entity_poly.pdbx_seq_one_letter_code
_entity_poly.pdbx_strand_id
1 'polypeptide(L)'
;MCIRDSRGIGPTYADKSQRNGIRIRDLLNKERLSDVIEIPLREKNGLLEKIYGIKPLKIEDIVEEYLDYGQRLSKHVVDCTRTIHAAAKNKKNILFEGAQGTLLDLDHGTYPFVTSSNPISGGALSLIHISEPTRPY
;
A
#
# COMPACT_ATOMS: atom_id res chain seq x y z
N MET A 1 -9.60 19.72 8.70
CA MET A 1 -8.93 18.47 9.12
C MET A 1 -9.76 17.29 8.67
N CYS A 2 -9.24 16.43 7.83
CA CYS A 2 -10.03 15.35 7.24
C CYS A 2 -10.14 14.19 8.22
N ILE A 3 -11.37 13.75 8.54
CA ILE A 3 -11.66 12.60 9.43
C ILE A 3 -10.97 11.30 8.97
N ARG A 4 -10.47 11.26 7.72
CA ARG A 4 -9.75 10.12 7.13
C ARG A 4 -8.32 9.94 7.63
N ASP A 5 -7.72 10.97 8.22
CA ASP A 5 -6.33 10.91 8.73
C ASP A 5 -6.16 9.92 9.89
N SER A 6 -7.27 9.54 10.55
CA SER A 6 -7.26 8.58 11.66
C SER A 6 -7.06 7.10 11.26
N ARG A 7 -7.00 6.77 9.96
CA ARG A 7 -6.85 5.40 9.46
C ARG A 7 -5.44 5.08 8.93
N GLY A 8 -4.50 6.00 9.03
CA GLY A 8 -3.11 5.80 8.64
C GLY A 8 -2.85 5.71 7.13
N ILE A 9 -3.81 6.08 6.27
CA ILE A 9 -3.65 5.96 4.80
C ILE A 9 -2.57 6.91 4.28
N GLY A 10 -2.55 8.17 4.72
CA GLY A 10 -1.50 9.12 4.34
C GLY A 10 -0.09 8.64 4.70
N PRO A 11 0.19 8.30 5.97
CA PRO A 11 1.47 7.70 6.36
C PRO A 11 1.85 6.45 5.57
N THR A 12 0.89 5.56 5.27
CA THR A 12 1.14 4.35 4.47
C THR A 12 1.60 4.68 3.05
N TYR A 13 0.99 5.68 2.40
CA TYR A 13 1.44 6.15 1.09
C TYR A 13 2.79 6.85 1.14
N ALA A 14 3.08 7.59 2.22
CA ALA A 14 4.40 8.17 2.44
C ALA A 14 5.47 7.08 2.56
N ASP A 15 5.23 6.05 3.38
CA ASP A 15 6.14 4.91 3.53
C ASP A 15 6.34 4.16 2.20
N LYS A 16 5.27 3.99 1.40
CA LYS A 16 5.37 3.41 0.06
C LYS A 16 6.29 4.22 -0.85
N SER A 17 6.15 5.54 -0.87
CA SER A 17 6.98 6.43 -1.70
C SER A 17 8.43 6.48 -1.22
N GLN A 18 8.67 6.39 0.08
CA GLN A 18 9.99 6.26 0.69
C GLN A 18 10.61 4.87 0.52
N ARG A 19 9.86 3.90 0.00
CA ARG A 19 10.27 2.49 -0.17
C ARG A 19 10.47 1.73 1.14
N ASN A 20 9.86 2.20 2.22
CA ASN A 20 9.82 1.58 3.54
C ASN A 20 8.51 0.80 3.76
N GLY A 21 7.64 0.73 2.75
CA GLY A 21 6.34 0.08 2.83
C GLY A 21 6.44 -1.44 2.89
N ILE A 22 5.62 -2.05 3.73
CA ILE A 22 5.49 -3.50 3.87
C ILE A 22 4.56 -4.01 2.77
N ARG A 23 4.94 -5.10 2.12
CA ARG A 23 4.12 -5.76 1.09
C ARG A 23 3.32 -6.89 1.69
N ILE A 24 2.14 -7.18 1.15
CA ILE A 24 1.30 -8.29 1.62
C ILE A 24 2.06 -9.63 1.64
N ARG A 25 2.94 -9.87 0.66
CA ARG A 25 3.77 -11.08 0.62
C ARG A 25 4.74 -11.20 1.81
N ASP A 26 5.15 -10.07 2.42
CA ASP A 26 6.09 -10.06 3.53
C ASP A 26 5.43 -10.63 4.80
N LEU A 27 4.08 -10.59 4.89
CA LEU A 27 3.29 -11.17 5.97
C LEU A 27 3.30 -12.70 5.97
N LEU A 28 3.79 -13.33 4.94
CA LEU A 28 3.80 -14.80 4.81
C LEU A 28 5.05 -15.45 5.42
N ASN A 29 6.05 -14.65 5.81
CA ASN A 29 7.31 -15.15 6.36
C ASN A 29 7.73 -14.28 7.54
N LYS A 30 7.97 -14.92 8.69
CA LYS A 30 8.26 -14.25 9.96
C LYS A 30 9.56 -13.45 9.91
N GLU A 31 10.63 -14.05 9.43
CA GLU A 31 11.96 -13.42 9.35
C GLU A 31 11.88 -12.19 8.43
N ARG A 32 11.28 -12.37 7.25
CA ARG A 32 11.11 -11.29 6.28
C ARG A 32 10.27 -10.14 6.85
N LEU A 33 9.17 -10.45 7.54
CA LEU A 33 8.31 -9.44 8.15
C LEU A 33 9.05 -8.66 9.24
N SER A 34 9.81 -9.34 10.09
CA SER A 34 10.64 -8.70 11.13
C SER A 34 11.66 -7.74 10.51
N ASP A 35 12.39 -8.20 9.49
CA ASP A 35 13.42 -7.40 8.81
C ASP A 35 12.86 -6.10 8.21
N VAL A 36 11.71 -6.19 7.52
CA VAL A 36 11.13 -5.00 6.86
C VAL A 36 10.46 -4.03 7.83
N ILE A 37 10.06 -4.49 9.02
CA ILE A 37 9.46 -3.65 10.07
C ILE A 37 10.52 -2.94 10.91
N GLU A 38 11.68 -3.52 11.12
CA GLU A 38 12.66 -3.05 12.10
C GLU A 38 13.01 -1.57 11.97
N ILE A 39 13.45 -1.16 10.79
CA ILE A 39 13.89 0.23 10.55
C ILE A 39 12.72 1.22 10.64
N PRO A 40 11.60 1.02 9.91
CA PRO A 40 10.46 1.92 10.00
C PRO A 40 9.87 2.03 11.41
N LEU A 41 9.82 0.92 12.15
CA LEU A 41 9.30 0.91 13.51
C LEU A 41 10.21 1.69 14.47
N ARG A 42 11.52 1.56 14.35
CA ARG A 42 12.48 2.32 15.15
C ARG A 42 12.31 3.83 14.96
N GLU A 43 12.14 4.29 13.73
CA GLU A 43 11.89 5.69 13.41
C GLU A 43 10.57 6.18 14.02
N LYS A 44 9.49 5.42 13.84
CA LYS A 44 8.17 5.75 14.36
C LYS A 44 8.12 5.71 15.89
N ASN A 45 8.78 4.77 16.52
CA ASN A 45 8.92 4.70 17.97
C ASN A 45 9.69 5.92 18.52
N GLY A 46 10.70 6.41 17.79
CA GLY A 46 11.37 7.65 18.16
C GLY A 46 10.43 8.86 18.16
N LEU A 47 9.50 8.95 17.20
CA LEU A 47 8.47 9.99 17.17
C LEU A 47 7.44 9.81 18.30
N LEU A 48 6.96 8.59 18.50
CA LEU A 48 5.99 8.26 19.57
C LEU A 48 6.52 8.67 20.92
N GLU A 49 7.74 8.29 21.24
CA GLU A 49 8.34 8.55 22.54
C GLU A 49 8.73 10.02 22.75
N LYS A 50 9.50 10.59 21.80
CA LYS A 50 10.13 11.90 21.97
C LYS A 50 9.20 13.08 21.69
N ILE A 51 8.22 12.91 20.80
CA ILE A 51 7.32 14.00 20.40
C ILE A 51 5.95 13.85 21.06
N TYR A 52 5.42 12.63 21.10
CA TYR A 52 4.06 12.39 21.59
C TYR A 52 4.00 11.88 23.04
N GLY A 53 5.14 11.50 23.65
CA GLY A 53 5.18 10.92 25.01
C GLY A 53 4.42 9.59 25.12
N ILE A 54 4.29 8.86 24.01
CA ILE A 54 3.59 7.58 23.92
C ILE A 54 4.62 6.44 24.02
N LYS A 55 4.28 5.39 24.75
CA LYS A 55 5.12 4.21 24.88
C LYS A 55 5.44 3.59 23.53
N PRO A 56 6.71 3.25 23.24
CA PRO A 56 7.09 2.57 22.01
C PRO A 56 6.36 1.24 21.81
N LEU A 57 6.05 0.94 20.56
CA LEU A 57 5.45 -0.32 20.14
C LEU A 57 6.54 -1.42 20.11
N LYS A 58 6.17 -2.63 20.50
CA LYS A 58 7.05 -3.79 20.42
C LYS A 58 6.93 -4.46 19.05
N ILE A 59 8.06 -4.81 18.46
CA ILE A 59 8.09 -5.45 17.16
C ILE A 59 7.44 -6.84 17.21
N GLU A 60 7.61 -7.56 18.30
CA GLU A 60 7.08 -8.90 18.48
C GLU A 60 5.56 -8.92 18.40
N ASP A 61 4.89 -7.98 19.08
CA ASP A 61 3.43 -7.86 19.09
C ASP A 61 2.89 -7.61 17.68
N ILE A 62 3.56 -6.73 16.91
CA ILE A 62 3.18 -6.42 15.54
C ILE A 62 3.40 -7.62 14.62
N VAL A 63 4.56 -8.27 14.73
CA VAL A 63 4.90 -9.43 13.88
C VAL A 63 3.93 -10.58 14.12
N GLU A 64 3.57 -10.87 15.38
CA GLU A 64 2.64 -11.94 15.71
C GLU A 64 1.25 -11.67 15.12
N GLU A 65 0.71 -10.48 15.32
CA GLU A 65 -0.60 -10.08 14.80
C GLU A 65 -0.64 -10.16 13.27
N TYR A 66 0.36 -9.60 12.59
CA TYR A 66 0.36 -9.53 11.13
C TYR A 66 0.70 -10.85 10.45
N LEU A 67 1.41 -11.76 11.12
CA LEU A 67 1.57 -13.13 10.64
C LEU A 67 0.24 -13.89 10.64
N ASP A 68 -0.60 -13.73 11.66
CA ASP A 68 -1.95 -14.31 11.66
C ASP A 68 -2.76 -13.79 10.45
N TYR A 69 -2.75 -12.48 10.21
CA TYR A 69 -3.38 -11.92 9.02
C TYR A 69 -2.79 -12.48 7.73
N GLY A 70 -1.48 -12.64 7.66
CA GLY A 70 -0.78 -13.27 6.53
C GLY A 70 -1.26 -14.69 6.25
N GLN A 71 -1.38 -15.52 7.30
CA GLN A 71 -1.89 -16.88 7.17
C GLN A 71 -3.31 -16.92 6.63
N ARG A 72 -4.20 -16.07 7.17
CA ARG A 72 -5.59 -15.97 6.72
C ARG A 72 -5.72 -15.51 5.27
N LEU A 73 -4.83 -14.63 4.82
CA LEU A 73 -4.81 -14.09 3.46
C LEU A 73 -4.01 -14.92 2.47
N SER A 74 -3.22 -15.90 2.92
CA SER A 74 -2.22 -16.63 2.11
C SER A 74 -2.77 -17.15 0.78
N LYS A 75 -3.98 -17.74 0.77
CA LYS A 75 -4.63 -18.27 -0.44
C LYS A 75 -5.02 -17.19 -1.47
N HIS A 76 -5.02 -15.91 -1.07
CA HIS A 76 -5.36 -14.79 -1.94
C HIS A 76 -4.12 -14.01 -2.40
N VAL A 77 -2.94 -14.35 -1.89
CA VAL A 77 -1.69 -13.69 -2.27
C VAL A 77 -1.15 -14.31 -3.53
N VAL A 78 -1.26 -13.58 -4.63
CA VAL A 78 -0.86 -14.03 -5.97
C VAL A 78 -0.04 -12.95 -6.68
N ASP A 79 0.65 -13.35 -7.75
CA ASP A 79 1.21 -12.38 -8.70
C ASP A 79 0.06 -11.76 -9.53
N CYS A 80 -0.39 -10.57 -9.12
CA CYS A 80 -1.50 -9.87 -9.75
C CYS A 80 -1.22 -9.57 -11.23
N THR A 81 0.01 -9.21 -11.59
CA THR A 81 0.39 -8.92 -12.98
C THR A 81 0.17 -10.13 -13.85
N ARG A 82 0.68 -11.29 -13.46
CA ARG A 82 0.49 -12.56 -14.19
C ARG A 82 -0.98 -12.94 -14.28
N THR A 83 -1.73 -12.77 -13.20
CA THR A 83 -3.16 -13.11 -13.14
C THR A 83 -3.98 -12.25 -14.12
N ILE A 84 -3.74 -10.93 -14.14
CA ILE A 84 -4.44 -10.01 -15.03
C ILE A 84 -4.05 -10.24 -16.49
N HIS A 85 -2.76 -10.43 -16.77
CA HIS A 85 -2.30 -10.78 -18.12
C HIS A 85 -2.93 -12.09 -18.65
N ALA A 86 -3.01 -13.11 -17.81
CA ALA A 86 -3.67 -14.36 -18.17
C ALA A 86 -5.16 -14.16 -18.45
N ALA A 87 -5.86 -13.36 -17.64
CA ALA A 87 -7.25 -13.02 -17.86
C ALA A 87 -7.46 -12.28 -19.19
N ALA A 88 -6.64 -11.29 -19.47
CA ALA A 88 -6.68 -10.52 -20.74
C ALA A 88 -6.40 -11.42 -21.95
N LYS A 89 -5.36 -12.26 -21.89
CA LYS A 89 -5.04 -13.22 -22.96
C LYS A 89 -6.18 -14.19 -23.24
N ASN A 90 -6.90 -14.60 -22.21
CA ASN A 90 -8.08 -15.47 -22.31
C ASN A 90 -9.36 -14.69 -22.60
N LYS A 91 -9.28 -13.40 -23.00
CA LYS A 91 -10.42 -12.54 -23.36
C LYS A 91 -11.50 -12.49 -22.27
N LYS A 92 -11.13 -12.57 -21.00
CA LYS A 92 -12.07 -12.40 -19.88
C LYS A 92 -12.36 -10.92 -19.67
N ASN A 93 -13.58 -10.62 -19.23
CA ASN A 93 -13.94 -9.28 -18.80
C ASN A 93 -13.21 -8.95 -17.49
N ILE A 94 -12.58 -7.79 -17.44
CA ILE A 94 -11.83 -7.30 -16.26
C ILE A 94 -12.50 -6.00 -15.82
N LEU A 95 -12.98 -5.97 -14.57
CA LEU A 95 -13.51 -4.78 -13.93
C LEU A 95 -12.43 -4.14 -13.05
N PHE A 96 -12.14 -2.88 -13.28
CA PHE A 96 -11.31 -2.06 -12.40
C PHE A 96 -12.22 -1.23 -11.51
N GLU A 97 -12.21 -1.53 -10.22
CA GLU A 97 -12.96 -0.79 -9.20
C GLU A 97 -11.98 -0.01 -8.33
N GLY A 98 -12.08 1.31 -8.40
CA GLY A 98 -11.35 2.22 -7.52
C GLY A 98 -12.20 2.66 -6.33
N ALA A 99 -11.62 3.52 -5.49
CA ALA A 99 -12.33 4.24 -4.45
C ALA A 99 -12.21 5.74 -4.70
N GLN A 100 -13.07 6.52 -4.06
CA GLN A 100 -13.15 7.99 -4.18
C GLN A 100 -13.61 8.44 -5.60
N GLY A 101 -13.16 9.61 -6.04
CA GLY A 101 -13.53 10.18 -7.33
C GLY A 101 -12.50 11.20 -7.83
N THR A 102 -12.63 11.65 -9.06
CA THR A 102 -11.66 12.50 -9.75
C THR A 102 -11.29 13.77 -8.99
N LEU A 103 -12.24 14.41 -8.32
CA LEU A 103 -11.97 15.62 -7.53
C LEU A 103 -11.11 15.37 -6.28
N LEU A 104 -10.94 14.12 -5.88
CA LEU A 104 -10.09 13.70 -4.76
C LEU A 104 -8.73 13.15 -5.22
N ASP A 105 -8.44 13.19 -6.52
CA ASP A 105 -7.14 12.75 -7.04
C ASP A 105 -6.02 13.66 -6.53
N LEU A 106 -4.88 13.04 -6.15
CA LEU A 106 -3.75 13.74 -5.57
C LEU A 106 -3.20 14.83 -6.49
N ASP A 107 -3.14 14.55 -7.80
CA ASP A 107 -2.53 15.43 -8.81
C ASP A 107 -3.55 16.29 -9.56
N HIS A 108 -4.75 15.76 -9.80
CA HIS A 108 -5.77 16.36 -10.62
C HIS A 108 -7.01 16.85 -9.86
N GLY A 109 -7.05 16.61 -8.54
CA GLY A 109 -8.17 17.01 -7.69
C GLY A 109 -8.01 18.41 -7.08
N THR A 110 -8.86 18.68 -6.08
CA THR A 110 -8.91 19.97 -5.37
C THR A 110 -7.89 20.02 -4.23
N TYR A 111 -6.62 19.94 -4.57
CA TYR A 111 -5.53 20.00 -3.58
C TYR A 111 -5.65 21.25 -2.67
N PRO A 112 -5.43 21.16 -1.34
CA PRO A 112 -4.95 20.00 -0.57
C PRO A 112 -6.06 19.06 -0.06
N PHE A 113 -7.31 19.25 -0.46
CA PHE A 113 -8.47 18.47 0.01
C PHE A 113 -8.68 17.22 -0.87
N VAL A 114 -7.64 16.38 -0.94
CA VAL A 114 -7.57 15.20 -1.80
C VAL A 114 -7.22 13.95 -1.00
N THR A 115 -7.28 12.78 -1.65
CA THR A 115 -6.72 11.53 -1.08
C THR A 115 -5.24 11.42 -1.40
N SER A 116 -4.55 10.45 -0.80
CA SER A 116 -3.14 10.13 -1.11
C SER A 116 -2.99 9.23 -2.35
N SER A 117 -4.05 8.99 -3.08
CA SER A 117 -4.08 8.09 -4.24
C SER A 117 -4.53 8.80 -5.51
N ASN A 118 -4.42 8.11 -6.65
CA ASN A 118 -4.88 8.58 -7.95
C ASN A 118 -6.15 7.82 -8.37
N PRO A 119 -7.35 8.25 -7.97
CA PRO A 119 -8.62 7.59 -8.29
C PRO A 119 -9.14 7.85 -9.72
N ILE A 120 -8.45 8.64 -10.51
CA ILE A 120 -8.78 8.82 -11.93
C ILE A 120 -8.57 7.53 -12.73
N SER A 121 -9.18 7.44 -13.92
CA SER A 121 -9.08 6.25 -14.78
C SER A 121 -7.62 5.87 -15.13
N GLY A 122 -6.73 6.85 -15.29
CA GLY A 122 -5.30 6.62 -15.47
C GLY A 122 -4.63 5.88 -14.31
N GLY A 123 -5.18 5.98 -13.09
CA GLY A 123 -4.71 5.23 -11.93
C GLY A 123 -4.86 3.70 -12.08
N ALA A 124 -5.78 3.23 -12.92
CA ALA A 124 -5.93 1.80 -13.22
C ALA A 124 -4.67 1.21 -13.87
N LEU A 125 -3.96 1.97 -14.70
CA LEU A 125 -2.70 1.55 -15.32
C LEU A 125 -1.61 1.33 -14.28
N SER A 126 -1.57 2.14 -13.24
CA SER A 126 -0.65 1.96 -12.11
C SER A 126 -0.93 0.67 -11.33
N LEU A 127 -2.20 0.28 -11.20
CA LEU A 127 -2.59 -0.94 -10.50
C LEU A 127 -2.15 -2.21 -11.22
N ILE A 128 -2.13 -2.21 -12.55
CA ILE A 128 -1.82 -3.38 -13.36
C ILE A 128 -0.39 -3.38 -13.90
N HIS A 129 0.38 -2.31 -13.67
CA HIS A 129 1.73 -2.13 -14.21
C HIS A 129 1.85 -2.40 -15.72
N ILE A 130 0.76 -2.16 -16.46
CA ILE A 130 0.77 -2.17 -17.92
C ILE A 130 1.19 -0.78 -18.37
N SER A 131 2.46 -0.60 -18.63
CA SER A 131 2.94 0.51 -19.46
C SER A 131 3.07 0.01 -20.89
N GLU A 132 2.49 0.71 -21.85
CA GLU A 132 2.89 0.49 -23.23
C GLU A 132 4.39 0.77 -23.34
N PRO A 133 5.15 -0.09 -24.06
CA PRO A 133 6.53 0.24 -24.35
C PRO A 133 6.54 1.59 -25.08
N THR A 134 7.20 2.58 -24.49
CA THR A 134 7.46 3.85 -25.16
C THR A 134 8.12 3.53 -26.49
N ARG A 135 7.48 3.87 -27.61
CA ARG A 135 8.12 3.73 -28.92
C ARG A 135 9.41 4.53 -28.89
N PRO A 136 10.56 3.96 -29.23
CA PRO A 136 11.76 4.77 -29.43
C PRO A 136 11.44 5.80 -30.52
N TYR A 137 11.68 7.04 -30.22
CA TYR A 137 11.61 8.13 -31.20
C TYR A 137 12.68 7.92 -32.26
#